data_a2a93046216c737f67385894b75cdad4
#
_entry.id   a2a93046216c737f67385894b75cdad4
#
_cell.length_a   1.000
_cell.length_b   1.000
_cell.length_c   1.000
_cell.angle_alpha   90.00
_cell.angle_beta   90.00
_cell.angle_gamma   90.00
#
_symmetry.space_group_name_H-M   'P 1'
#
loop_
_entity.id
_entity.type
_entity.pdbx_description
1 polymer ?
#
loop_
_entity_poly.entity_id
_entity_poly.type
_entity_poly.pdbx_seq_one_letter_code
_entity_poly.pdbx_strand_id
1 'polypeptide(L)'
;MVPRKPLEDHDVGLVRVKPLFAPDHAPEMEFIKQMIKAKNRIDFAAFTFSQSSGIDDAMVNAREKGLSVTGLLDRRQANQSWAAKHTLRTADITLHRNRTGTGVRKVHHKLMVIDDRMTIIGSFNYTGPANLVNDENIIVLGDLDLHDNPAAEDAQRSLAEYARAEIDRMIVEAGEPILT
;
A
#
# COMPACT_ATOMS: atom_id res chain seq x y z
N MET A 1 -28.47 -2.14 -5.90
CA MET A 1 -27.87 -1.02 -5.13
C MET A 1 -27.40 0.02 -6.13
N VAL A 2 -27.70 1.30 -5.96
CA VAL A 2 -27.20 2.33 -6.88
C VAL A 2 -25.75 2.62 -6.49
N PRO A 3 -24.77 2.50 -7.43
CA PRO A 3 -23.39 2.82 -7.14
C PRO A 3 -23.26 4.26 -6.63
N ARG A 4 -22.49 4.45 -5.55
CA ARG A 4 -22.21 5.78 -5.05
C ARG A 4 -21.25 6.48 -6.00
N LYS A 5 -21.59 7.71 -6.40
CA LYS A 5 -20.66 8.55 -7.17
C LYS A 5 -19.44 8.84 -6.28
N PRO A 6 -18.19 8.72 -6.80
CA PRO A 6 -17.02 9.16 -6.06
C PRO A 6 -17.16 10.62 -5.64
N LEU A 7 -16.73 10.95 -4.43
CA LEU A 7 -16.58 12.34 -4.03
C LEU A 7 -15.47 12.97 -4.87
N GLU A 8 -15.62 14.24 -5.18
CA GLU A 8 -14.54 15.02 -5.75
C GLU A 8 -13.39 15.09 -4.75
N ASP A 9 -12.17 15.15 -5.24
CA ASP A 9 -11.00 15.25 -4.40
C ASP A 9 -11.07 16.55 -3.58
N HIS A 10 -10.72 16.46 -2.30
CA HIS A 10 -10.71 17.60 -1.39
C HIS A 10 -9.29 17.84 -0.89
N ASP A 11 -8.91 19.11 -0.81
CA ASP A 11 -7.70 19.52 -0.12
C ASP A 11 -8.01 19.76 1.36
N VAL A 12 -7.30 19.05 2.24
CA VAL A 12 -7.31 19.31 3.67
C VAL A 12 -6.01 20.02 4.02
N GLY A 13 -6.09 21.32 4.14
CA GLY A 13 -4.91 22.16 4.22
C GLY A 13 -4.15 22.14 2.89
N LEU A 14 -2.93 21.58 2.91
CA LEU A 14 -2.06 21.49 1.74
C LEU A 14 -1.96 20.05 1.17
N VAL A 15 -2.73 19.11 1.69
CA VAL A 15 -2.68 17.71 1.26
C VAL A 15 -3.98 17.33 0.58
N ARG A 16 -3.88 16.86 -0.66
CA ARG A 16 -5.02 16.31 -1.39
C ARG A 16 -5.51 15.04 -0.72
N VAL A 17 -6.81 14.90 -0.52
CA VAL A 17 -7.47 13.76 0.12
C VAL A 17 -8.52 13.18 -0.82
N LYS A 18 -8.40 11.89 -1.14
CA LYS A 18 -9.35 11.18 -2.00
C LYS A 18 -9.86 9.92 -1.31
N PRO A 19 -11.08 9.91 -0.77
CA PRO A 19 -11.71 8.71 -0.23
C PRO A 19 -12.32 7.87 -1.35
N LEU A 20 -12.14 6.54 -1.28
CA LEU A 20 -12.77 5.58 -2.18
C LEU A 20 -13.37 4.43 -1.37
N PHE A 21 -14.47 3.87 -1.86
CA PHE A 21 -15.18 2.78 -1.21
C PHE A 21 -15.36 1.60 -2.17
N ALA A 22 -15.01 0.41 -1.72
CA ALA A 22 -15.31 -0.83 -2.41
C ALA A 22 -16.77 -1.25 -2.08
N PRO A 23 -17.43 -1.97 -2.98
CA PRO A 23 -16.96 -2.30 -4.33
C PRO A 23 -17.15 -1.16 -5.36
N ASP A 24 -17.89 -0.10 -5.02
CA ASP A 24 -18.42 0.89 -5.96
C ASP A 24 -17.34 1.67 -6.73
N HIS A 25 -16.19 1.93 -6.09
CA HIS A 25 -15.14 2.81 -6.64
C HIS A 25 -13.89 2.06 -7.10
N ALA A 26 -13.91 0.72 -7.09
CA ALA A 26 -12.79 -0.14 -7.47
C ALA A 26 -11.41 0.34 -6.91
N PRO A 27 -11.21 0.35 -5.57
CA PRO A 27 -9.98 0.86 -4.95
C PRO A 27 -8.69 0.22 -5.47
N GLU A 28 -8.75 -1.04 -5.88
CA GLU A 28 -7.63 -1.74 -6.51
C GLU A 28 -7.05 -0.97 -7.71
N MET A 29 -7.92 -0.45 -8.57
CA MET A 29 -7.50 0.33 -9.74
C MET A 29 -6.79 1.62 -9.33
N GLU A 30 -7.14 2.21 -8.20
CA GLU A 30 -6.43 3.39 -7.69
C GLU A 30 -5.02 3.03 -7.21
N PHE A 31 -4.84 1.92 -6.48
CA PHE A 31 -3.50 1.42 -6.15
C PHE A 31 -2.63 1.23 -7.40
N ILE A 32 -3.15 0.52 -8.40
CA ILE A 32 -2.45 0.25 -9.66
C ILE A 32 -2.08 1.55 -10.38
N LYS A 33 -3.05 2.48 -10.50
CA LYS A 33 -2.84 3.78 -11.13
C LYS A 33 -1.71 4.58 -10.46
N GLN A 34 -1.67 4.62 -9.13
CA GLN A 34 -0.64 5.36 -8.42
C GLN A 34 0.73 4.67 -8.50
N MET A 35 0.77 3.33 -8.45
CA MET A 35 2.02 2.59 -8.64
C MET A 35 2.61 2.78 -10.05
N ILE A 36 1.78 2.91 -11.09
CA ILE A 36 2.25 3.20 -12.46
C ILE A 36 2.95 4.58 -12.52
N LYS A 37 2.56 5.54 -11.70
CA LYS A 37 3.15 6.87 -11.61
C LYS A 37 4.43 6.93 -10.77
N ALA A 38 4.67 5.90 -9.96
CA ALA A 38 5.84 5.83 -9.10
C ALA A 38 7.15 5.93 -9.88
N LYS A 39 8.14 6.62 -9.33
CA LYS A 39 9.45 6.87 -9.97
C LYS A 39 10.62 6.26 -9.21
N ASN A 40 10.48 6.08 -7.89
CA ASN A 40 11.61 5.70 -7.05
C ASN A 40 11.31 4.46 -6.20
N ARG A 41 10.23 4.49 -5.40
CA ARG A 41 10.01 3.46 -4.40
C ARG A 41 8.53 3.24 -4.06
N ILE A 42 8.25 2.02 -3.60
CA ILE A 42 6.97 1.64 -3.01
C ILE A 42 7.26 0.89 -1.72
N ASP A 43 6.71 1.37 -0.61
CA ASP A 43 6.78 0.70 0.69
C ASP A 43 5.37 0.33 1.15
N PHE A 44 5.20 -0.86 1.71
CA PHE A 44 3.88 -1.29 2.15
C PHE A 44 3.90 -2.16 3.41
N ALA A 45 2.80 -2.11 4.16
CA ALA A 45 2.49 -3.04 5.22
C ALA A 45 1.09 -3.60 5.01
N ALA A 46 0.97 -4.92 4.84
CA ALA A 46 -0.28 -5.57 4.48
C ALA A 46 -0.63 -6.74 5.40
N PHE A 47 -1.90 -6.77 5.87
CA PHE A 47 -2.41 -7.90 6.61
C PHE A 47 -2.65 -9.09 5.67
N THR A 48 -3.62 -8.98 4.79
CA THR A 48 -3.92 -10.02 3.80
C THR A 48 -3.60 -9.51 2.41
N PHE A 49 -2.76 -10.25 1.70
CA PHE A 49 -2.35 -9.93 0.34
C PHE A 49 -2.36 -11.21 -0.51
N SER A 50 -3.25 -11.28 -1.48
CA SER A 50 -3.42 -12.44 -2.36
C SER A 50 -2.94 -12.16 -3.78
N GLN A 51 -2.59 -13.23 -4.48
CA GLN A 51 -2.22 -13.18 -5.91
C GLN A 51 -3.38 -12.75 -6.84
N SER A 52 -4.60 -12.66 -6.31
CA SER A 52 -5.79 -12.32 -7.10
C SER A 52 -6.17 -10.85 -7.07
N SER A 53 -5.30 -9.98 -6.55
CA SER A 53 -5.64 -8.57 -6.36
C SER A 53 -5.19 -7.66 -7.51
N GLY A 54 -4.34 -8.12 -8.43
CA GLY A 54 -3.71 -7.26 -9.44
C GLY A 54 -2.69 -6.26 -8.88
N ILE A 55 -2.71 -6.02 -7.56
CA ILE A 55 -1.75 -5.14 -6.87
C ILE A 55 -0.35 -5.78 -6.88
N ASP A 56 -0.27 -7.11 -6.74
CA ASP A 56 0.98 -7.87 -6.82
C ASP A 56 1.61 -7.75 -8.22
N ASP A 57 0.83 -7.88 -9.28
CA ASP A 57 1.33 -7.69 -10.65
C ASP A 57 1.85 -6.27 -10.88
N ALA A 58 1.17 -5.26 -10.35
CA ALA A 58 1.63 -3.87 -10.44
C ALA A 58 2.94 -3.64 -9.66
N MET A 59 3.13 -4.30 -8.51
CA MET A 59 4.39 -4.24 -7.75
C MET A 59 5.54 -4.94 -8.49
N VAL A 60 5.27 -6.09 -9.12
CA VAL A 60 6.24 -6.79 -9.97
C VAL A 60 6.67 -5.88 -11.12
N ASN A 61 5.73 -5.30 -11.84
CA ASN A 61 6.01 -4.35 -12.92
C ASN A 61 6.82 -3.13 -12.45
N ALA A 62 6.56 -2.61 -11.25
CA ALA A 62 7.34 -1.52 -10.67
C ALA A 62 8.78 -1.96 -10.40
N ARG A 63 8.97 -3.15 -9.84
CA ARG A 63 10.31 -3.71 -9.58
C ARG A 63 11.10 -3.96 -10.88
N GLU A 64 10.46 -4.49 -11.91
CA GLU A 64 11.06 -4.69 -13.24
C GLU A 64 11.50 -3.38 -13.89
N LYS A 65 10.82 -2.28 -13.60
CA LYS A 65 11.22 -0.93 -14.02
C LYS A 65 12.36 -0.34 -13.17
N GLY A 66 12.86 -1.09 -12.18
CA GLY A 66 13.98 -0.69 -11.34
C GLY A 66 13.61 0.07 -10.07
N LEU A 67 12.32 0.17 -9.71
CA LEU A 67 11.92 0.79 -8.46
C LEU A 67 12.31 -0.09 -7.27
N SER A 68 12.59 0.55 -6.13
CA SER A 68 12.71 -0.15 -4.84
C SER A 68 11.32 -0.51 -4.34
N VAL A 69 11.06 -1.80 -4.09
CA VAL A 69 9.80 -2.25 -3.50
C VAL A 69 10.10 -3.02 -2.23
N THR A 70 9.54 -2.55 -1.10
CA THR A 70 9.75 -3.15 0.23
C THR A 70 8.42 -3.37 0.93
N GLY A 71 8.22 -4.56 1.49
CA GLY A 71 6.96 -4.91 2.15
C GLY A 71 7.11 -5.59 3.50
N LEU A 72 6.14 -5.31 4.39
CA LEU A 72 5.94 -6.03 5.64
C LEU A 72 4.59 -6.75 5.60
N LEU A 73 4.61 -8.06 5.78
CA LEU A 73 3.43 -8.93 5.72
C LEU A 73 3.11 -9.53 7.09
N ASP A 74 1.84 -9.81 7.33
CA ASP A 74 1.46 -10.65 8.47
C ASP A 74 1.98 -12.07 8.26
N ARG A 75 2.67 -12.63 9.27
CA ARG A 75 3.27 -13.97 9.21
C ARG A 75 2.28 -15.07 8.84
N ARG A 76 1.07 -15.05 9.45
CA ARG A 76 0.09 -16.12 9.23
C ARG A 76 -0.51 -16.03 7.84
N GLN A 77 -0.82 -14.81 7.41
CA GLN A 77 -1.39 -14.56 6.09
C GLN A 77 -0.37 -14.83 4.98
N ALA A 78 0.87 -14.40 5.16
CA ALA A 78 1.95 -14.65 4.20
C ALA A 78 2.31 -16.14 4.02
N ASN A 79 1.99 -16.98 4.99
CA ASN A 79 2.24 -18.42 4.89
C ASN A 79 1.12 -19.21 4.18
N GLN A 80 0.06 -18.55 3.76
CA GLN A 80 -1.00 -19.21 3.01
C GLN A 80 -0.56 -19.48 1.55
N SER A 81 -1.10 -20.53 0.95
CA SER A 81 -0.77 -20.94 -0.42
C SER A 81 -1.18 -19.90 -1.48
N TRP A 82 -2.22 -19.13 -1.21
CA TRP A 82 -2.74 -18.08 -2.09
C TRP A 82 -2.06 -16.72 -1.87
N ALA A 83 -1.12 -16.62 -0.92
CA ALA A 83 -0.48 -15.33 -0.60
C ALA A 83 0.40 -14.82 -1.75
N ALA A 84 0.33 -13.53 -2.02
CA ALA A 84 1.15 -12.85 -3.03
C ALA A 84 2.66 -12.93 -2.77
N LYS A 85 3.05 -13.30 -1.56
CA LYS A 85 4.45 -13.51 -1.17
C LYS A 85 5.26 -14.28 -2.22
N HIS A 86 4.67 -15.30 -2.82
CA HIS A 86 5.37 -16.15 -3.79
C HIS A 86 5.72 -15.40 -5.07
N THR A 87 4.75 -14.68 -5.63
CA THR A 87 4.93 -13.82 -6.82
C THR A 87 5.93 -12.70 -6.54
N LEU A 88 5.76 -12.00 -5.44
CA LEU A 88 6.60 -10.86 -5.06
C LEU A 88 8.07 -11.27 -4.84
N ARG A 89 8.32 -12.42 -4.22
CA ARG A 89 9.68 -12.94 -4.03
C ARG A 89 10.36 -13.31 -5.34
N THR A 90 9.63 -13.93 -6.26
CA THR A 90 10.17 -14.30 -7.58
C THR A 90 10.63 -13.06 -8.36
N ALA A 91 10.03 -11.91 -8.10
CA ALA A 91 10.41 -10.62 -8.67
C ALA A 91 11.50 -9.88 -7.87
N ASP A 92 12.16 -10.53 -6.91
CA ASP A 92 13.21 -9.93 -6.07
C ASP A 92 12.74 -8.69 -5.30
N ILE A 93 11.49 -8.71 -4.84
CA ILE A 93 10.93 -7.69 -3.94
C ILE A 93 11.35 -7.99 -2.50
N THR A 94 11.85 -6.97 -1.79
CA THR A 94 12.29 -7.11 -0.40
C THR A 94 11.10 -7.29 0.52
N LEU A 95 10.97 -8.47 1.12
CA LEU A 95 9.85 -8.80 1.99
C LEU A 95 10.27 -9.14 3.41
N HIS A 96 9.50 -8.63 4.35
CA HIS A 96 9.58 -8.96 5.77
C HIS A 96 8.23 -9.50 6.26
N ARG A 97 8.26 -10.22 7.39
CA ARG A 97 7.05 -10.63 8.14
C ARG A 97 7.28 -10.42 9.64
N ASN A 98 6.21 -10.24 10.41
CA ASN A 98 6.38 -10.10 11.84
C ASN A 98 6.98 -11.38 12.46
N ARG A 99 7.98 -11.17 13.31
CA ARG A 99 8.66 -12.21 14.09
C ARG A 99 7.84 -12.60 15.32
N THR A 100 7.88 -13.87 15.70
CA THR A 100 7.25 -14.32 16.94
C THR A 100 8.01 -13.81 18.15
N GLY A 101 7.33 -13.55 19.26
CA GLY A 101 7.95 -13.14 20.52
C GLY A 101 8.25 -11.64 20.65
N THR A 102 7.90 -10.82 19.68
CA THR A 102 8.17 -9.36 19.69
C THR A 102 7.04 -8.50 20.26
N GLY A 103 5.94 -9.11 20.74
CA GLY A 103 4.75 -8.37 21.16
C GLY A 103 3.80 -8.03 20.01
N VAL A 104 4.29 -7.91 18.78
CA VAL A 104 3.45 -7.71 17.59
C VAL A 104 2.88 -9.05 17.13
N ARG A 105 1.67 -9.36 17.57
CA ARG A 105 0.99 -10.62 17.24
C ARG A 105 0.47 -10.66 15.80
N LYS A 106 0.17 -9.51 15.23
CA LYS A 106 -0.46 -9.37 13.92
C LYS A 106 -0.05 -8.06 13.27
N VAL A 107 0.40 -8.11 12.03
CA VAL A 107 0.51 -6.93 11.16
C VAL A 107 -0.86 -6.71 10.52
N HIS A 108 -1.63 -5.75 11.01
CA HIS A 108 -3.00 -5.53 10.52
C HIS A 108 -3.14 -4.28 9.65
N HIS A 109 -2.05 -3.65 9.29
CA HIS A 109 -2.03 -2.49 8.39
C HIS A 109 -2.51 -2.85 6.97
N LYS A 110 -3.06 -1.88 6.30
CA LYS A 110 -3.28 -1.81 4.87
C LYS A 110 -2.79 -0.43 4.48
N LEU A 111 -1.48 -0.34 4.37
CA LEU A 111 -0.73 0.89 4.21
C LEU A 111 0.23 0.75 3.04
N MET A 112 0.22 1.73 2.15
CA MET A 112 1.20 1.87 1.07
C MET A 112 1.70 3.31 1.03
N VAL A 113 3.01 3.47 0.85
CA VAL A 113 3.65 4.76 0.64
C VAL A 113 4.37 4.72 -0.70
N ILE A 114 4.20 5.74 -1.52
CA ILE A 114 4.77 5.84 -2.87
C ILE A 114 5.62 7.10 -2.95
N ASP A 115 6.90 6.94 -3.30
CA ASP A 115 7.87 8.01 -3.56
C ASP A 115 8.06 9.02 -2.41
N ASP A 116 7.75 8.65 -1.17
CA ASP A 116 7.69 9.57 -0.02
C ASP A 116 6.81 10.83 -0.29
N ARG A 117 5.77 10.69 -1.12
CA ARG A 117 4.87 11.77 -1.53
C ARG A 117 3.40 11.42 -1.43
N MET A 118 3.07 10.14 -1.42
CA MET A 118 1.70 9.67 -1.36
C MET A 118 1.55 8.56 -0.35
N THR A 119 0.45 8.59 0.40
CA THR A 119 0.06 7.53 1.34
C THR A 119 -1.32 7.02 0.99
N ILE A 120 -1.50 5.69 0.93
CA ILE A 120 -2.80 5.03 0.79
C ILE A 120 -3.03 4.19 2.02
N ILE A 121 -4.12 4.46 2.74
CA ILE A 121 -4.50 3.77 3.98
C ILE A 121 -5.99 3.43 3.98
N GLY A 122 -6.40 2.45 4.78
CA GLY A 122 -7.81 2.13 4.95
C GLY A 122 -8.06 0.74 5.54
N SER A 123 -9.26 0.22 5.28
CA SER A 123 -9.63 -1.14 5.68
C SER A 123 -9.32 -2.19 4.60
N PHE A 124 -9.03 -1.77 3.38
CA PHE A 124 -8.93 -2.58 2.17
C PHE A 124 -7.73 -3.54 2.21
N ASN A 125 -7.98 -4.83 2.40
CA ASN A 125 -6.98 -5.86 2.18
C ASN A 125 -6.63 -5.97 0.70
N TYR A 126 -5.40 -6.32 0.37
CA TYR A 126 -4.96 -6.45 -1.03
C TYR A 126 -5.42 -7.81 -1.57
N THR A 127 -6.74 -7.95 -1.78
CA THR A 127 -7.37 -9.21 -2.19
C THR A 127 -8.56 -8.95 -3.12
N GLY A 128 -8.82 -9.89 -4.03
CA GLY A 128 -9.99 -9.82 -4.91
C GLY A 128 -11.32 -9.64 -4.17
N PRO A 129 -11.62 -10.41 -3.10
CA PRO A 129 -12.84 -10.19 -2.32
C PRO A 129 -12.97 -8.79 -1.72
N ALA A 130 -11.88 -8.16 -1.29
CA ALA A 130 -11.92 -6.78 -0.79
C ALA A 130 -12.38 -5.78 -1.86
N ASN A 131 -12.01 -6.04 -3.12
CA ASN A 131 -12.38 -5.17 -4.24
C ASN A 131 -13.81 -5.39 -4.76
N LEU A 132 -14.30 -6.64 -4.72
CA LEU A 132 -15.49 -7.05 -5.45
C LEU A 132 -16.71 -7.32 -4.58
N VAL A 133 -16.52 -7.63 -3.31
CA VAL A 133 -17.57 -8.21 -2.46
C VAL A 133 -17.72 -7.48 -1.12
N ASN A 134 -16.61 -7.06 -0.51
CA ASN A 134 -16.62 -6.45 0.82
C ASN A 134 -16.92 -4.95 0.74
N ASP A 135 -17.55 -4.44 1.80
CA ASP A 135 -17.59 -3.00 2.08
C ASP A 135 -16.25 -2.57 2.70
N GLU A 136 -15.39 -1.97 1.89
CA GLU A 136 -14.07 -1.51 2.31
C GLU A 136 -13.88 -0.03 1.95
N ASN A 137 -12.89 0.58 2.55
CA ASN A 137 -12.50 1.95 2.20
C ASN A 137 -10.98 2.10 2.04
N ILE A 138 -10.59 3.07 1.23
CA ILE A 138 -9.24 3.64 1.24
C ILE A 138 -9.31 5.16 1.26
N ILE A 139 -8.27 5.75 1.77
CA ILE A 139 -8.00 7.20 1.67
C ILE A 139 -6.63 7.34 1.01
N VAL A 140 -6.61 8.02 -0.13
CA VAL A 140 -5.38 8.43 -0.81
C VAL A 140 -5.03 9.84 -0.35
N LEU A 141 -3.84 10.01 0.17
CA LEU A 141 -3.31 11.26 0.72
C LEU A 141 -2.11 11.70 -0.11
N GLY A 142 -2.22 12.84 -0.76
CA GLY A 142 -1.21 13.40 -1.63
C GLY A 142 -1.52 13.28 -3.12
N ASP A 143 -0.67 13.88 -3.94
CA ASP A 143 -0.73 13.86 -5.39
C ASP A 143 0.68 13.74 -5.98
N LEU A 144 0.94 12.66 -6.73
CA LEU A 144 2.23 12.43 -7.37
C LEU A 144 2.50 13.38 -8.54
N ASP A 145 1.45 13.95 -9.12
CA ASP A 145 1.54 14.89 -10.26
C ASP A 145 1.68 16.36 -9.81
N LEU A 146 1.64 16.64 -8.51
CA LEU A 146 1.79 18.00 -7.98
C LEU A 146 3.25 18.45 -8.07
N HIS A 147 3.53 19.54 -8.78
CA HIS A 147 4.89 20.05 -9.00
C HIS A 147 5.05 21.58 -8.83
N ASP A 148 3.94 22.30 -8.68
CA ASP A 148 3.96 23.78 -8.74
C ASP A 148 3.60 24.44 -7.39
N ASN A 149 3.58 23.67 -6.29
CA ASN A 149 3.29 24.17 -4.96
C ASN A 149 4.23 23.59 -3.91
N PRO A 150 5.39 24.23 -3.67
CA PRO A 150 6.39 23.71 -2.72
C PRO A 150 5.86 23.42 -1.32
N ALA A 151 4.97 24.26 -0.80
CA ALA A 151 4.39 24.07 0.53
C ALA A 151 3.50 22.81 0.59
N ALA A 152 2.73 22.54 -0.46
CA ALA A 152 1.94 21.33 -0.56
C ALA A 152 2.81 20.08 -0.79
N GLU A 153 3.88 20.20 -1.56
CA GLU A 153 4.86 19.11 -1.74
C GLU A 153 5.53 18.74 -0.41
N ASP A 154 5.94 19.73 0.38
CA ASP A 154 6.54 19.52 1.70
C ASP A 154 5.56 18.92 2.69
N ALA A 155 4.30 19.36 2.69
CA ALA A 155 3.25 18.78 3.55
C ALA A 155 2.98 17.31 3.19
N GLN A 156 2.87 16.98 1.90
CA GLN A 156 2.70 15.61 1.42
C GLN A 156 3.88 14.74 1.81
N ARG A 157 5.11 15.24 1.60
CA ARG A 157 6.35 14.55 1.95
C ARG A 157 6.39 14.23 3.44
N SER A 158 6.14 15.21 4.29
CA SER A 158 6.17 15.03 5.74
C SER A 158 5.18 13.95 6.20
N LEU A 159 3.98 13.92 5.61
CA LEU A 159 2.97 12.90 5.91
C LEU A 159 3.40 11.51 5.43
N ALA A 160 3.91 11.42 4.21
CA ALA A 160 4.35 10.15 3.62
C ALA A 160 5.58 9.58 4.35
N GLU A 161 6.55 10.42 4.71
CA GLU A 161 7.71 10.02 5.52
C GLU A 161 7.30 9.54 6.91
N TYR A 162 6.32 10.19 7.56
CA TYR A 162 5.77 9.73 8.82
C TYR A 162 5.14 8.33 8.70
N ALA A 163 4.34 8.11 7.66
CA ALA A 163 3.72 6.82 7.39
C ALA A 163 4.76 5.73 7.06
N ARG A 164 5.79 6.06 6.28
CA ARG A 164 6.89 5.14 5.98
C ARG A 164 7.71 4.80 7.21
N ALA A 165 7.97 5.79 8.08
CA ALA A 165 8.70 5.56 9.33
C ALA A 165 8.00 4.51 10.21
N GLU A 166 6.68 4.39 10.17
CA GLU A 166 5.96 3.32 10.86
C GLU A 166 6.26 1.94 10.27
N ILE A 167 6.31 1.82 8.94
CA ILE A 167 6.70 0.57 8.27
C ILE A 167 8.13 0.18 8.67
N ASP A 168 9.07 1.12 8.58
CA ASP A 168 10.47 0.93 8.93
C ASP A 168 10.63 0.53 10.42
N ARG A 169 9.93 1.22 11.31
CA ARG A 169 9.91 0.89 12.74
C ARG A 169 9.46 -0.56 12.98
N MET A 170 8.37 -0.96 12.36
CA MET A 170 7.84 -2.32 12.51
C MET A 170 8.80 -3.37 11.94
N ILE A 171 9.47 -3.09 10.83
CA ILE A 171 10.49 -3.97 10.26
C ILE A 171 11.67 -4.13 11.23
N VAL A 172 12.16 -3.03 11.80
CA VAL A 172 13.31 -3.03 12.73
C VAL A 172 12.97 -3.73 14.04
N GLU A 173 11.85 -3.36 14.67
CA GLU A 173 11.49 -3.85 16.01
C GLU A 173 10.90 -5.27 15.99
N ALA A 174 10.13 -5.60 14.99
CA ALA A 174 9.33 -6.82 14.96
C ALA A 174 9.46 -7.65 13.67
N GLY A 175 10.19 -7.18 12.67
CA GLY A 175 10.33 -7.86 11.39
C GLY A 175 11.39 -8.96 11.39
N GLU A 176 11.22 -9.92 10.49
CA GLU A 176 12.26 -10.83 10.02
C GLU A 176 12.17 -10.93 8.49
N PRO A 177 13.30 -11.05 7.78
CA PRO A 177 13.28 -11.19 6.33
C PRO A 177 12.59 -12.49 5.90
N ILE A 178 11.88 -12.42 4.78
CA ILE A 178 11.40 -13.60 4.08
C ILE A 178 12.48 -13.98 3.06
N LEU A 179 13.33 -14.92 3.44
CA LEU A 179 14.43 -15.37 2.59
C LEU A 179 13.92 -16.19 1.38
N THR A 180 14.69 -16.15 0.29
CA THR A 180 14.50 -16.97 -0.91
C THR A 180 14.58 -18.45 -0.63
#